data_b9b4c1867576baeb2a2969101c74b269
#
_entry.id   b9b4c1867576baeb2a2969101c74b269
#
_cell.length_a   1.000
_cell.length_b   1.000
_cell.length_c   1.000
_cell.angle_alpha   90.00
_cell.angle_beta   90.00
_cell.angle_gamma   90.00
#
_symmetry.space_group_name_H-M   'P 1'
#
loop_
_entity.id
_entity.type
_entity.pdbx_description
1 polymer ?
#
loop_
_entity_poly.entity_id
_entity_poly.type
_entity_poly.pdbx_seq_one_letter_code
_entity_poly.pdbx_strand_id
1 'polypeptide(L)'
;MKVQIRYFASLREAIGTSHEEISTSAQTVGELRDQLLAQGGTYLCLARGNAVRIALNQVMVSEDASLIDNAELAFFPPVTGA
;
A
#
# COMPACT_ATOMS: atom_id res chain seq x y z
N MET A 1 4.17 14.17 -5.85
CA MET A 1 3.58 13.32 -6.90
C MET A 1 2.28 12.72 -6.42
N LYS A 2 1.46 12.24 -7.33
CA LYS A 2 0.22 11.54 -7.00
C LYS A 2 0.41 10.05 -7.19
N VAL A 3 -0.17 9.26 -6.29
CA VAL A 3 -0.13 7.81 -6.36
C VAL A 3 -1.55 7.28 -6.20
N GLN A 4 -1.93 6.34 -7.05
CA GLN A 4 -3.22 5.65 -6.98
C GLN A 4 -3.02 4.41 -6.12
N ILE A 5 -3.75 4.31 -5.02
CA ILE A 5 -3.59 3.19 -4.11
C ILE A 5 -4.83 2.30 -4.19
N ARG A 6 -4.61 1.01 -4.28
CA ARG A 6 -5.67 0.01 -4.25
C ARG A 6 -5.50 -0.92 -3.07
N TYR A 7 -6.61 -1.24 -2.44
CA TYR A 7 -6.64 -2.16 -1.30
C TYR A 7 -7.52 -3.35 -1.67
N PHE A 8 -7.06 -4.55 -1.35
CA PHE A 8 -7.77 -5.77 -1.73
C PHE A 8 -8.18 -6.58 -0.51
N ALA A 9 -9.26 -7.33 -0.66
CA ALA A 9 -9.76 -8.30 0.31
C ALA A 9 -9.91 -7.70 1.72
N SER A 10 -9.31 -8.33 2.73
CA SER A 10 -9.45 -7.87 4.12
C SER A 10 -8.87 -6.47 4.35
N LEU A 11 -7.88 -6.05 3.57
CA LEU A 11 -7.34 -4.69 3.68
C LEU A 11 -8.38 -3.66 3.25
N ARG A 12 -9.12 -3.95 2.18
CA ARG A 12 -10.19 -3.07 1.72
C ARG A 12 -11.26 -2.92 2.80
N GLU A 13 -11.61 -4.01 3.45
CA GLU A 13 -12.61 -3.98 4.51
C GLU A 13 -12.11 -3.22 5.73
N ALA A 14 -10.85 -3.40 6.11
CA ALA A 14 -10.28 -2.73 7.27
C ALA A 14 -10.15 -1.22 7.05
N ILE A 15 -9.74 -0.81 5.86
CA ILE A 15 -9.52 0.61 5.54
C ILE A 15 -10.83 1.32 5.18
N GLY A 16 -11.78 0.59 4.61
CA GLY A 16 -13.09 1.12 4.29
C GLY A 16 -13.22 1.66 2.87
N THR A 17 -12.20 1.50 2.04
CA THR A 17 -12.24 1.87 0.64
C THR A 17 -11.38 0.92 -0.17
N SER A 18 -11.71 0.76 -1.44
CA SER A 18 -10.93 -0.07 -2.35
C SER A 18 -9.89 0.71 -3.13
N HIS A 19 -10.01 2.03 -3.15
CA HIS A 19 -9.15 2.88 -3.95
C HIS A 19 -9.04 4.27 -3.33
N GLU A 20 -7.85 4.84 -3.39
CA GLU A 20 -7.67 6.23 -2.96
C GLU A 20 -6.49 6.83 -3.71
N GLU A 21 -6.61 8.13 -4.01
CA GLU A 21 -5.52 8.88 -4.62
C GLU A 21 -4.90 9.74 -3.53
N ILE A 22 -3.58 9.68 -3.40
CA ILE A 22 -2.87 10.52 -2.43
C ILE A 22 -1.77 11.31 -3.11
N SER A 23 -1.51 12.49 -2.57
CA SER A 23 -0.33 13.28 -2.93
C SER A 23 0.76 12.97 -1.92
N THR A 24 1.97 12.72 -2.39
CA THR A 24 3.06 12.32 -1.51
C THR A 24 4.39 12.83 -2.04
N SER A 25 5.34 13.03 -1.12
CA SER A 25 6.74 13.27 -1.45
C SER A 25 7.58 12.00 -1.29
N ALA A 26 6.96 10.88 -0.93
CA ALA A 26 7.66 9.62 -0.80
C ALA A 26 8.28 9.22 -2.14
N GLN A 27 9.48 8.68 -2.10
CA GLN A 27 10.20 8.26 -3.30
C GLN A 27 10.19 6.74 -3.48
N THR A 28 9.92 6.00 -2.42
CA THR A 28 9.86 4.55 -2.48
C THR A 28 8.54 4.04 -1.90
N VAL A 29 8.24 2.79 -2.23
CA VAL A 29 7.05 2.11 -1.70
C VAL A 29 7.09 2.08 -0.17
N GLY A 30 8.27 1.80 0.41
CA GLY A 30 8.41 1.76 1.87
C GLY A 30 8.14 3.10 2.52
N GLU A 31 8.61 4.20 1.92
CA GLU A 31 8.35 5.54 2.44
C GLU A 31 6.86 5.87 2.41
N LEU A 32 6.18 5.51 1.34
CA LEU A 32 4.74 5.71 1.25
C LEU A 32 3.98 4.88 2.27
N ARG A 33 4.38 3.63 2.46
CA ARG A 33 3.80 2.76 3.47
C ARG A 33 3.96 3.37 4.86
N ASP A 34 5.14 3.90 5.16
CA ASP A 34 5.40 4.57 6.43
C ASP A 34 4.54 5.83 6.60
N GLN A 35 4.33 6.56 5.51
CA GLN A 35 3.46 7.73 5.53
C GLN A 35 2.03 7.34 5.91
N LEU A 36 1.50 6.27 5.35
CA LEU A 36 0.17 5.78 5.69
C LEU A 36 0.12 5.28 7.12
N LEU A 37 1.11 4.53 7.55
CA LEU A 37 1.18 4.03 8.93
C LEU A 37 1.23 5.16 9.95
N ALA A 38 1.89 6.26 9.62
CA ALA A 38 1.98 7.42 10.51
C ALA A 38 0.62 8.06 10.78
N GLN A 39 -0.34 7.87 9.90
CA GLN A 39 -1.71 8.35 10.11
C GLN A 39 -2.46 7.50 11.13
N GLY A 40 -2.01 6.29 11.39
CA GLY A 40 -2.63 5.39 12.34
C GLY A 40 -4.02 4.93 11.94
N GLY A 41 -4.86 4.61 12.94
CA GLY A 41 -6.23 4.19 12.68
C GLY A 41 -6.30 2.95 11.79
N THR A 42 -7.14 3.02 10.76
CA THR A 42 -7.38 1.88 9.88
C THR A 42 -6.15 1.49 9.06
N TYR A 43 -5.18 2.40 8.89
CA TYR A 43 -3.96 2.09 8.14
C TYR A 43 -2.99 1.17 8.88
N LEU A 44 -3.23 0.93 10.16
CA LEU A 44 -2.37 0.02 10.94
C LEU A 44 -2.40 -1.40 10.40
N CYS A 45 -3.42 -1.77 9.63
CA CYS A 45 -3.46 -3.08 8.98
C CYS A 45 -2.33 -3.26 7.94
N LEU A 46 -1.69 -2.16 7.53
CA LEU A 46 -0.56 -2.19 6.61
C LEU A 46 0.78 -2.38 7.31
N ALA A 47 0.79 -2.57 8.63
CA ALA A 47 2.02 -2.74 9.39
C ALA A 47 2.81 -3.95 8.89
N ARG A 48 4.13 -3.83 8.94
CA ARG A 48 5.03 -4.84 8.37
C ARG A 48 4.88 -6.21 8.99
N GLY A 49 4.47 -6.28 10.24
CA GLY A 49 4.21 -7.55 10.91
C GLY A 49 3.05 -8.34 10.32
N ASN A 50 2.24 -7.72 9.48
CA ASN A 50 1.08 -8.38 8.87
C ASN A 50 1.39 -9.04 7.52
N ALA A 51 2.64 -9.03 7.10
CA ALA A 51 3.10 -9.66 5.85
C ALA A 51 2.31 -9.22 4.61
N VAL A 52 1.95 -7.94 4.56
CA VAL A 52 1.21 -7.39 3.43
C VAL A 52 2.07 -7.44 2.16
N ARG A 53 1.49 -7.86 1.04
CA ARG A 53 2.17 -7.90 -0.25
C ARG A 53 1.86 -6.64 -1.04
N ILE A 54 2.81 -6.22 -1.86
CA ILE A 54 2.72 -4.96 -2.58
C ILE A 54 3.02 -5.18 -4.05
N ALA A 55 2.19 -4.58 -4.91
CA ALA A 55 2.44 -4.54 -6.35
C ALA A 55 2.48 -3.09 -6.82
N LEU A 56 3.44 -2.78 -7.66
CA LEU A 56 3.59 -1.46 -8.27
C LEU A 56 3.36 -1.61 -9.77
N ASN A 57 2.34 -0.93 -10.29
CA ASN A 57 1.93 -1.04 -11.69
C ASN A 57 1.76 -2.50 -12.10
N GLN A 58 1.10 -3.28 -11.24
CA GLN A 58 0.77 -4.69 -11.45
C GLN A 58 1.96 -5.65 -11.41
N VAL A 59 3.10 -5.19 -10.91
CA VAL A 59 4.30 -6.03 -10.74
C VAL A 59 4.63 -6.10 -9.25
N MET A 60 4.79 -7.31 -8.72
CA MET A 60 5.17 -7.48 -7.32
C MET A 60 6.54 -6.88 -7.08
N VAL A 61 6.64 -6.08 -6.03
CA VAL A 61 7.88 -5.35 -5.71
C VAL A 61 8.17 -5.42 -4.22
N SER A 62 9.41 -5.08 -3.86
CA SER A 62 9.81 -4.87 -2.48
C SER A 62 9.66 -3.40 -2.11
N GLU A 63 9.90 -3.07 -0.84
CA GLU A 63 9.69 -1.72 -0.33
C GLU A 63 10.69 -0.69 -0.86
N ASP A 64 11.80 -1.13 -1.42
CA ASP A 64 12.79 -0.23 -2.00
C ASP A 64 12.49 0.17 -3.44
N ALA A 65 11.41 -0.34 -4.02
CA ALA A 65 11.01 0.05 -5.36
C ALA A 65 10.68 1.55 -5.42
N SER A 66 11.13 2.20 -6.49
CA SER A 66 10.91 3.63 -6.68
C SER A 66 9.50 3.91 -7.15
N LEU A 67 8.89 4.96 -6.56
CA LEU A 67 7.60 5.45 -7.01
C LEU A 67 7.79 6.44 -8.17
N ILE A 68 6.82 6.45 -9.07
CA ILE A 68 6.73 7.43 -10.14
C ILE A 68 5.36 8.09 -10.08
N ASP A 69 5.23 9.28 -10.68
CA ASP A 69 3.97 9.99 -10.66
C ASP A 69 2.87 9.17 -11.34
N ASN A 70 1.70 9.18 -10.73
CA ASN A 70 0.52 8.41 -11.17
C ASN A 70 0.70 6.88 -11.13
N ALA A 71 1.70 6.38 -10.40
CA ALA A 71 1.84 4.94 -10.23
C ALA A 71 0.63 4.35 -9.51
N GLU A 72 0.29 3.11 -9.86
CA GLU A 72 -0.73 2.35 -9.15
C GLU A 72 -0.03 1.44 -8.15
N LEU A 73 -0.33 1.62 -6.87
CA LEU A 73 0.25 0.84 -5.79
C LEU A 73 -0.87 -0.01 -5.18
N ALA A 74 -0.71 -1.32 -5.21
CA ALA A 74 -1.71 -2.24 -4.68
C ALA A 74 -1.19 -2.94 -3.43
N PHE A 75 -2.04 -2.99 -2.40
CA PHE A 75 -1.75 -3.72 -1.17
C PHE A 75 -2.66 -4.95 -1.09
N PHE A 76 -2.05 -6.10 -0.84
CA PHE A 76 -2.75 -7.37 -0.72
C PHE A 76 -2.51 -7.97 0.66
N PRO A 77 -3.53 -8.58 1.28
CA PRO A 77 -3.30 -9.30 2.52
C PRO A 77 -2.44 -10.53 2.25
N PRO A 78 -1.78 -11.08 3.28
CA PRO A 78 -1.02 -12.31 3.10
C PRO A 78 -1.96 -13.43 2.67
N VAL A 79 -1.47 -14.24 1.71
CA VAL A 79 -2.19 -15.43 1.32
C VAL A 79 -1.95 -16.46 2.41
N THR A 80 -2.98 -16.77 3.18
CA THR A 80 -2.91 -17.92 4.06
C THR A 80 -3.00 -19.13 3.17
N GLY A 81 -1.85 -19.68 2.82
CA GLY A 81 -1.83 -20.87 2.00
C GLY A 81 -2.33 -22.04 2.79
N ALA A 82 -3.57 -22.24 2.74
CA ALA A 82 -4.10 -23.43 3.34
C ALA A 82 -3.76 -24.60 2.43
#